data_e58ff353d5db16e3193606c00a48093c
#
_entry.id   e58ff353d5db16e3193606c00a48093c
#
_cell.length_a   1.000
_cell.length_b   1.000
_cell.length_c   1.000
_cell.angle_alpha   90.00
_cell.angle_beta   90.00
_cell.angle_gamma   90.00
#
_symmetry.space_group_name_H-M   'P 1'
#
loop_
_entity.id
_entity.type
_entity.pdbx_description
1 polymer ?
#
loop_
_entity_poly.entity_id
_entity_poly.type
_entity_poly.pdbx_seq_one_letter_code
_entity_poly.pdbx_strand_id
1 'polypeptide(L)'
;MHIGNIIHGASVTMGIIQGVATIFAGFLFVAVFLRTGNILIPIFMHGVYDYMCFVTDASLDNGIMTGETVTTGLILAVLVDVIAGVWALYLIRPAKRAEIHAIWDEKWSVSKAEYQSKHYQDI
;
A
#
# COMPACT_ATOMS: atom_id res chain seq x y z
N MET A 1 -9.56 -1.81 8.75
CA MET A 1 -11.03 -1.92 8.84
C MET A 1 -11.60 -3.31 8.49
N HIS A 2 -10.84 -4.22 7.88
CA HIS A 2 -11.35 -5.51 7.38
C HIS A 2 -11.87 -6.45 8.48
N ILE A 3 -11.29 -6.41 9.70
CA ILE A 3 -11.82 -7.18 10.84
C ILE A 3 -13.20 -6.65 11.28
N GLY A 4 -13.47 -5.36 11.13
CA GLY A 4 -14.78 -4.77 11.40
C GLY A 4 -15.90 -5.33 10.50
N ASN A 5 -15.59 -5.70 9.27
CA ASN A 5 -16.55 -6.29 8.34
C ASN A 5 -17.09 -7.65 8.83
N ILE A 6 -16.24 -8.43 9.52
CA ILE A 6 -16.64 -9.71 10.13
C ILE A 6 -17.70 -9.46 11.23
N ILE A 7 -17.52 -8.41 12.03
CA ILE A 7 -18.46 -8.02 13.10
C ILE A 7 -19.81 -7.59 12.50
N HIS A 8 -19.81 -7.04 11.27
CA HIS A 8 -21.01 -6.62 10.54
C HIS A 8 -21.59 -7.72 9.63
N GLY A 9 -21.19 -8.99 9.82
CA GLY A 9 -21.81 -10.16 9.16
C GLY A 9 -21.12 -10.64 7.89
N ALA A 10 -19.95 -10.11 7.53
CA ALA A 10 -19.16 -10.67 6.45
C ALA A 10 -18.60 -12.05 6.82
N SER A 11 -18.40 -12.91 5.81
CA SER A 11 -17.78 -14.22 6.00
C SER A 11 -16.39 -14.09 6.63
N VAL A 12 -16.12 -14.88 7.69
CA VAL A 12 -14.81 -14.95 8.35
C VAL A 12 -13.71 -15.28 7.35
N THR A 13 -13.97 -16.21 6.44
CA THR A 13 -13.03 -16.61 5.38
C THR A 13 -12.65 -15.40 4.50
N MET A 14 -13.64 -14.62 4.08
CA MET A 14 -13.41 -13.42 3.27
C MET A 14 -12.62 -12.36 4.02
N GLY A 15 -12.93 -12.16 5.29
CA GLY A 15 -12.17 -11.24 6.14
C GLY A 15 -10.70 -11.61 6.29
N ILE A 16 -10.40 -12.91 6.40
CA ILE A 16 -9.02 -13.43 6.45
C ILE A 16 -8.32 -13.20 5.11
N ILE A 17 -8.96 -13.54 3.99
CA ILE A 17 -8.40 -13.36 2.64
C ILE A 17 -8.07 -11.89 2.40
N GLN A 18 -9.00 -10.99 2.68
CA GLN A 18 -8.79 -9.54 2.57
C GLN A 18 -7.66 -9.05 3.47
N GLY A 19 -7.59 -9.54 4.71
CA GLY A 19 -6.52 -9.20 5.65
C GLY A 19 -5.14 -9.58 5.12
N VAL A 20 -5.00 -10.78 4.58
CA VAL A 20 -3.74 -11.26 3.97
C VAL A 20 -3.38 -10.41 2.75
N ALA A 21 -4.32 -10.17 1.83
CA ALA A 21 -4.11 -9.32 0.65
C ALA A 21 -3.62 -7.92 1.05
N THR A 22 -4.27 -7.30 2.05
CA THR A 22 -3.89 -5.98 2.56
C THR A 22 -2.47 -5.94 3.12
N ILE A 23 -1.99 -7.02 3.75
CA ILE A 23 -0.60 -7.10 4.22
C ILE A 23 0.37 -7.02 3.03
N PHE A 24 0.12 -7.76 1.96
CA PHE A 24 0.97 -7.74 0.77
C PHE A 24 0.96 -6.38 0.07
N ALA A 25 -0.22 -5.78 -0.10
CA ALA A 25 -0.37 -4.43 -0.67
C ALA A 25 0.37 -3.39 0.19
N GLY A 26 0.19 -3.42 1.51
CA GLY A 26 0.89 -2.54 2.45
C GLY A 26 2.40 -2.69 2.38
N PHE A 27 2.88 -3.93 2.20
CA PHE A 27 4.30 -4.21 2.05
C PHE A 27 4.87 -3.60 0.76
N LEU A 28 4.11 -3.62 -0.34
CA LEU A 28 4.47 -2.94 -1.58
C LEU A 28 4.56 -1.42 -1.38
N PHE A 29 3.59 -0.81 -0.70
CA PHE A 29 3.61 0.64 -0.44
C PHE A 29 4.83 1.07 0.36
N VAL A 30 5.19 0.30 1.39
CA VAL A 30 6.40 0.54 2.18
C VAL A 30 7.66 0.39 1.31
N ALA A 31 7.74 -0.66 0.49
CA ALA A 31 8.89 -0.88 -0.39
C ALA A 31 9.06 0.26 -1.41
N VAL A 32 7.97 0.74 -2.00
CA VAL A 32 7.97 1.89 -2.92
C VAL A 32 8.40 3.16 -2.20
N PHE A 33 7.89 3.40 -0.98
CA PHE A 33 8.30 4.54 -0.17
C PHE A 33 9.79 4.52 0.14
N LEU A 34 10.32 3.38 0.58
CA LEU A 34 11.74 3.23 0.88
C LEU A 34 12.64 3.45 -0.36
N ARG A 35 12.17 3.03 -1.53
CA ARG A 35 12.92 3.15 -2.79
C ARG A 35 12.86 4.55 -3.42
N THR A 36 11.79 5.29 -3.16
CA THR A 36 11.58 6.61 -3.78
C THR A 36 11.84 7.76 -2.82
N GLY A 37 11.76 7.49 -1.52
CA GLY A 37 11.77 8.51 -0.48
C GLY A 37 10.58 9.50 -0.60
N ASN A 38 9.55 9.18 -1.36
CA ASN A 38 8.41 10.06 -1.62
C ASN A 38 7.11 9.39 -1.14
N ILE A 39 6.51 9.96 -0.10
CA ILE A 39 5.27 9.45 0.50
C ILE A 39 4.05 9.64 -0.40
N LEU A 40 4.08 10.61 -1.31
CA LEU A 40 2.93 10.89 -2.18
C LEU A 40 2.63 9.73 -3.15
N ILE A 41 3.67 8.99 -3.55
CA ILE A 41 3.51 7.85 -4.47
C ILE A 41 2.67 6.74 -3.82
N PRO A 42 3.03 6.19 -2.63
CA PRO A 42 2.18 5.19 -1.99
C PRO A 42 0.82 5.73 -1.54
N ILE A 43 0.68 7.01 -1.18
CA ILE A 43 -0.63 7.62 -0.91
C ILE A 43 -1.51 7.57 -2.16
N PHE A 44 -0.98 7.96 -3.30
CA PHE A 44 -1.71 7.90 -4.56
C PHE A 44 -2.10 6.46 -4.94
N MET A 45 -1.15 5.52 -4.81
CA MET A 45 -1.41 4.10 -5.06
C MET A 45 -2.51 3.55 -4.15
N HIS A 46 -2.48 3.91 -2.87
CA HIS A 46 -3.51 3.51 -1.91
C HIS A 46 -4.89 4.09 -2.27
N GLY A 47 -4.95 5.37 -2.62
CA GLY A 47 -6.20 6.01 -3.04
C GLY A 47 -6.80 5.39 -4.31
N VAL A 48 -5.98 5.00 -5.27
CA VAL A 48 -6.44 4.26 -6.46
C VAL A 48 -6.98 2.89 -6.08
N TYR A 49 -6.29 2.18 -5.18
CA TYR A 49 -6.75 0.88 -4.68
C TYR A 49 -8.11 0.98 -3.98
N ASP A 50 -8.26 1.92 -3.07
CA ASP A 50 -9.53 2.16 -2.35
C ASP A 50 -10.66 2.55 -3.32
N TYR A 51 -10.37 3.39 -4.31
CA TYR A 51 -11.34 3.75 -5.34
C TYR A 51 -11.83 2.51 -6.12
N MET A 52 -10.93 1.62 -6.50
CA MET A 52 -11.31 0.38 -7.20
C MET A 52 -12.18 -0.54 -6.32
N CYS A 53 -11.87 -0.64 -5.03
CA CYS A 53 -12.70 -1.37 -4.08
C CYS A 53 -14.11 -0.75 -3.99
N PHE A 54 -14.19 0.58 -3.87
CA PHE A 54 -15.46 1.30 -3.80
C PHE A 54 -16.31 1.10 -5.06
N VAL A 55 -15.72 1.19 -6.25
CA VAL A 55 -16.42 0.95 -7.52
C VAL A 55 -16.94 -0.48 -7.61
N THR A 56 -16.17 -1.46 -7.12
CA THR A 56 -16.59 -2.87 -7.08
C THR A 56 -17.80 -3.06 -6.18
N ASP A 57 -17.76 -2.52 -4.96
CA ASP A 57 -18.87 -2.60 -3.99
C ASP A 57 -20.13 -1.93 -4.55
N ALA A 58 -20.00 -0.71 -5.10
CA ALA A 58 -21.12 0.00 -5.72
C ALA A 58 -21.70 -0.75 -6.93
N SER A 59 -20.87 -1.45 -7.70
CA SER A 59 -21.32 -2.25 -8.84
C SER A 59 -22.09 -3.50 -8.41
N LEU A 60 -21.75 -4.06 -7.26
CA LEU A 60 -22.51 -5.15 -6.63
C LEU A 60 -23.89 -4.70 -6.16
N ASP A 61 -23.91 -3.60 -5.39
CA ASP A 61 -25.14 -3.07 -4.81
C ASP A 61 -26.16 -2.67 -5.88
N ASN A 62 -25.68 -2.22 -7.04
CA ASN A 62 -26.54 -1.88 -8.19
C ASN A 62 -26.84 -3.07 -9.13
N GLY A 63 -26.40 -4.28 -8.79
CA GLY A 63 -26.66 -5.48 -9.59
C GLY A 63 -25.95 -5.53 -10.95
N ILE A 64 -24.93 -4.68 -11.15
CA ILE A 64 -24.12 -4.65 -12.37
C ILE A 64 -23.19 -5.86 -12.41
N MET A 65 -22.72 -6.31 -11.24
CA MET A 65 -21.89 -7.50 -11.08
C MET A 65 -22.63 -8.61 -10.35
N THR A 66 -22.36 -9.85 -10.74
CA THR A 66 -22.85 -11.04 -10.03
C THR A 66 -21.90 -11.47 -8.94
N GLY A 67 -22.37 -12.21 -7.94
CA GLY A 67 -21.52 -12.78 -6.89
C GLY A 67 -20.39 -13.66 -7.43
N GLU A 68 -20.61 -14.37 -8.55
CA GLU A 68 -19.57 -15.17 -9.21
C GLU A 68 -18.47 -14.28 -9.83
N THR A 69 -18.85 -13.20 -10.50
CA THR A 69 -17.90 -12.22 -11.07
C THR A 69 -17.04 -11.60 -9.97
N VAL A 70 -17.64 -11.27 -8.84
CA VAL A 70 -16.92 -10.70 -7.69
C VAL A 70 -15.97 -11.70 -7.07
N THR A 71 -16.38 -12.96 -6.91
CA THR A 71 -15.51 -14.00 -6.37
C THR A 71 -14.29 -14.21 -7.27
N THR A 72 -14.50 -14.27 -8.59
CA THR A 72 -13.40 -14.37 -9.57
C THR A 72 -12.48 -13.14 -9.49
N GLY A 73 -13.06 -11.93 -9.43
CA GLY A 73 -12.31 -10.68 -9.28
C GLY A 73 -11.47 -10.65 -7.99
N LEU A 74 -12.03 -11.13 -6.88
CA LEU A 74 -11.32 -11.20 -5.61
C LEU A 74 -10.13 -12.17 -5.67
N ILE A 75 -10.29 -13.34 -6.28
CA ILE A 75 -9.20 -14.31 -6.46
C ILE A 75 -8.07 -13.67 -7.27
N LEU A 76 -8.40 -12.99 -8.37
CA LEU A 76 -7.41 -12.29 -9.19
C LEU A 76 -6.72 -11.15 -8.41
N ALA A 77 -7.46 -10.37 -7.64
CA ALA A 77 -6.90 -9.31 -6.80
C ALA A 77 -5.90 -9.88 -5.78
N VAL A 78 -6.24 -10.96 -5.07
CA VAL A 78 -5.33 -11.63 -4.13
C VAL A 78 -4.06 -12.11 -4.83
N LEU A 79 -4.18 -12.70 -6.03
CA LEU A 79 -3.01 -13.13 -6.79
C LEU A 79 -2.11 -11.94 -7.17
N VAL A 80 -2.69 -10.83 -7.60
CA VAL A 80 -1.96 -9.60 -7.90
C VAL A 80 -1.26 -9.06 -6.65
N ASP A 81 -1.93 -9.03 -5.51
CA ASP A 81 -1.36 -8.56 -4.25
C ASP A 81 -0.20 -9.45 -3.78
N VAL A 82 -0.31 -10.77 -3.93
CA VAL A 82 0.79 -11.70 -3.62
C VAL A 82 2.00 -11.44 -4.53
N ILE A 83 1.77 -11.28 -5.84
CA ILE A 83 2.83 -10.96 -6.80
C ILE A 83 3.48 -9.61 -6.43
N ALA A 84 2.67 -8.61 -6.10
CA ALA A 84 3.13 -7.29 -5.66
C ALA A 84 3.98 -7.37 -4.38
N GLY A 85 3.56 -8.19 -3.41
CA GLY A 85 4.32 -8.44 -2.19
C GLY A 85 5.66 -9.13 -2.44
N VAL A 86 5.71 -10.12 -3.32
CA VAL A 86 6.96 -10.76 -3.74
C VAL A 86 7.88 -9.75 -4.44
N TRP A 87 7.32 -8.90 -5.29
CA TRP A 87 8.07 -7.83 -5.93
C TRP A 87 8.58 -6.80 -4.94
N ALA A 88 7.81 -6.47 -3.91
CA ALA A 88 8.24 -5.62 -2.80
C ALA A 88 9.49 -6.18 -2.10
N LEU A 89 9.54 -7.48 -1.84
CA LEU A 89 10.73 -8.14 -1.29
C LEU A 89 11.94 -7.98 -2.21
N TYR A 90 11.74 -8.10 -3.52
CA TYR A 90 12.79 -7.86 -4.50
C TYR A 90 13.30 -6.40 -4.47
N LEU A 91 12.39 -5.42 -4.30
CA LEU A 91 12.72 -4.00 -4.24
C LEU A 91 13.59 -3.64 -3.03
N ILE A 92 13.36 -4.28 -1.87
CA ILE A 92 14.08 -4.01 -0.61
C ILE A 92 15.14 -5.05 -0.27
N ARG A 93 15.47 -5.96 -1.20
CA ARG A 93 16.48 -7.01 -0.99
C ARG A 93 17.81 -6.43 -0.49
N PRO A 94 18.64 -7.21 0.22
CA PRO A 94 19.91 -6.74 0.80
C PRO A 94 20.83 -6.03 -0.18
N ALA A 95 20.86 -6.47 -1.45
CA ALA A 95 21.64 -5.84 -2.52
C ALA A 95 21.21 -4.39 -2.84
N LYS A 96 20.01 -3.98 -2.42
CA LYS A 96 19.46 -2.64 -2.66
C LYS A 96 19.55 -1.71 -1.44
N ARG A 97 20.06 -2.21 -0.32
CA ARG A 97 20.17 -1.41 0.93
C ARG A 97 21.01 -0.15 0.77
N ALA A 98 22.15 -0.25 0.09
CA ALA A 98 23.02 0.90 -0.11
C ALA A 98 22.33 2.03 -0.91
N GLU A 99 21.55 1.68 -1.95
CA GLU A 99 20.77 2.64 -2.71
C GLU A 99 19.68 3.31 -1.86
N ILE A 100 18.99 2.51 -1.03
CA ILE A 100 17.97 3.01 -0.10
C ILE A 100 18.59 3.97 0.91
N HIS A 101 19.70 3.59 1.53
CA HIS A 101 20.41 4.45 2.47
C HIS A 101 20.85 5.77 1.84
N ALA A 102 21.40 5.73 0.62
CA ALA A 102 21.80 6.95 -0.08
C ALA A 102 20.65 7.94 -0.29
N ILE A 103 19.45 7.44 -0.66
CA ILE A 103 18.25 8.27 -0.81
C ILE A 103 17.87 8.93 0.53
N TRP A 104 17.92 8.16 1.61
CA TRP A 104 17.51 8.65 2.93
C TRP A 104 18.56 9.57 3.55
N ASP A 105 19.85 9.30 3.37
CA ASP A 105 20.94 10.16 3.84
C ASP A 105 20.89 11.52 3.14
N GLU A 106 20.63 11.54 1.83
CA GLU A 106 20.43 12.79 1.07
C GLU A 106 19.24 13.58 1.63
N LYS A 107 18.09 12.95 1.83
CA LYS A 107 16.89 13.60 2.37
C LYS A 107 17.08 14.12 3.78
N TRP A 108 17.72 13.35 4.65
CA TRP A 108 18.02 13.78 6.02
C TRP A 108 19.03 14.92 6.06
N SER A 109 20.03 14.93 5.20
CA SER A 109 21.01 16.02 5.14
C SER A 109 20.38 17.35 4.74
N VAL A 110 19.49 17.33 3.73
CA VAL A 110 18.74 18.52 3.29
C VAL A 110 17.81 19.03 4.41
N SER A 111 17.04 18.13 5.02
CA SER A 111 16.13 18.47 6.11
C SER A 111 16.87 19.04 7.32
N LYS A 112 18.02 18.45 7.68
CA LYS A 112 18.86 18.94 8.78
C LYS A 112 19.47 20.31 8.49
N ALA A 113 19.94 20.55 7.27
CA ALA A 113 20.47 21.83 6.85
C ALA A 113 19.39 22.94 6.86
N GLU A 114 18.19 22.62 6.37
CA GLU A 114 17.05 23.55 6.39
C GLU A 114 16.59 23.87 7.83
N TYR A 115 16.55 22.88 8.71
CA TYR A 115 16.24 23.08 10.12
C TYR A 115 17.28 24.00 10.79
N GLN A 116 18.57 23.76 10.55
CA GLN A 116 19.64 24.59 11.09
C GLN A 116 19.57 26.02 10.56
N SER A 117 19.34 26.21 9.26
CA SER A 117 19.23 27.55 8.67
C SER A 117 18.10 28.39 9.29
N LYS A 118 16.98 27.77 9.62
CA LYS A 118 15.83 28.44 10.24
C LYS A 118 16.03 28.79 11.71
N HIS A 119 16.83 28.00 12.45
CA HIS A 119 16.97 28.16 13.89
C HIS A 119 18.26 28.89 14.33
N TYR A 120 19.23 29.06 13.43
CA TYR A 120 20.50 29.73 13.73
C TYR A 120 20.65 31.10 13.03
N GLN A 121 19.65 31.58 12.30
CA GLN A 121 19.63 32.93 11.75
C GLN A 121 19.08 33.98 12.75
N ASP A 122 18.55 33.55 13.88
CA ASP A 122 17.94 34.41 14.90
C ASP A 122 18.86 34.61 16.14
N ILE A 123 20.14 34.21 16.05
CA ILE A 123 21.18 34.46 17.08
C ILE A 123 22.25 35.38 16.54
#